data_efeeb2972fd6014c63d00012899ff609
#
_entry.id   efeeb2972fd6014c63d00012899ff609
#
_cell.length_a   1.000
_cell.length_b   1.000
_cell.length_c   1.000
_cell.angle_alpha   90.00
_cell.angle_beta   90.00
_cell.angle_gamma   90.00
#
_symmetry.space_group_name_H-M   'P 1'
#
loop_
_entity.id
_entity.type
_entity.pdbx_description
1 polymer ?
#
loop_
_entity_poly.entity_id
_entity_poly.type
_entity_poly.pdbx_seq_one_letter_code
_entity_poly.pdbx_strand_id
1 'polypeptide(L)'
;MKKKIKLVASDIDGTIIDRSNNISPKNFEAIKKIQNKKIPFAVCTGKSYSVSKGICEQFNANYGIFGNGTQIVDLKTGKELHRDILTQEDLLFVATMAKRFHYHIHIYTDTTIITERLKYMDLRNFKLKKKNGVKSLKFRIVLNIVDYIEKHKPEVFSAVITTEDTTLQEFKNLLNINDRMECTYINKRGQYRDQVINKDYEYLNITPTNIDKDQALEFLSKYLKVPRSQILAIGDNVNDLNMVKNSGVGVAVNDAYDDIKKVATYVTETKVSDGAFAEAINKYI
;
A
#
# COMPACT_ATOMS: atom_id res chain seq x y z
N MET A 1 31.68 2.92 10.37
CA MET A 1 31.38 4.14 9.58
C MET A 1 29.86 4.26 9.42
N LYS A 2 29.25 5.41 9.72
CA LYS A 2 27.80 5.61 9.44
C LYS A 2 27.55 5.53 7.93
N LYS A 3 26.61 4.71 7.51
CA LYS A 3 26.21 4.61 6.09
C LYS A 3 25.65 5.96 5.65
N LYS A 4 26.15 6.52 4.55
CA LYS A 4 25.63 7.78 4.00
C LYS A 4 24.31 7.50 3.27
N ILE A 5 23.19 7.90 3.86
CA ILE A 5 21.87 7.76 3.25
C ILE A 5 21.70 8.77 2.11
N LYS A 6 21.20 8.29 0.96
CA LYS A 6 20.93 9.08 -0.25
C LYS A 6 19.50 8.98 -0.75
N LEU A 7 18.68 8.13 -0.15
CA LEU A 7 17.25 8.02 -0.41
C LEU A 7 16.56 7.57 0.88
N VAL A 8 15.45 8.21 1.21
CA VAL A 8 14.53 7.77 2.26
C VAL A 8 13.27 7.24 1.58
N ALA A 9 12.85 6.03 1.92
CA ALA A 9 11.59 5.43 1.52
C ALA A 9 10.77 5.11 2.77
N SER A 10 9.51 5.51 2.83
CA SER A 10 8.68 5.25 4.01
C SER A 10 7.25 4.90 3.63
N ASP A 11 6.71 3.90 4.29
CA ASP A 11 5.26 3.74 4.35
C ASP A 11 4.61 4.95 5.02
N ILE A 12 3.30 5.11 4.82
CA ILE A 12 2.52 6.25 5.33
C ILE A 12 1.69 5.84 6.54
N ASP A 13 0.79 4.88 6.37
CA ASP A 13 -0.26 4.55 7.35
C ASP A 13 0.25 3.54 8.38
N GLY A 14 0.40 3.95 9.61
CA GLY A 14 1.03 3.15 10.66
C GLY A 14 2.53 3.38 10.79
N THR A 15 3.11 4.28 9.96
CA THR A 15 4.53 4.61 9.96
C THR A 15 4.76 6.11 10.19
N ILE A 16 4.24 6.99 9.32
CA ILE A 16 4.29 8.46 9.51
C ILE A 16 3.00 8.94 10.17
N ILE A 17 1.87 8.34 9.80
CA ILE A 17 0.53 8.63 10.27
C ILE A 17 0.10 7.52 11.21
N ASP A 18 -0.38 7.87 12.39
CA ASP A 18 -0.90 6.91 13.36
C ASP A 18 -2.27 6.30 12.94
N ARG A 19 -2.70 5.28 13.66
CA ARG A 19 -3.99 4.58 13.40
C ARG A 19 -5.23 5.49 13.58
N SER A 20 -5.05 6.65 14.25
CA SER A 20 -6.09 7.66 14.44
C SER A 20 -6.05 8.75 13.35
N ASN A 21 -5.24 8.56 12.31
CA ASN A 21 -4.98 9.51 11.24
C ASN A 21 -4.37 10.84 11.72
N ASN A 22 -3.53 10.83 12.76
CA ASN A 22 -2.77 11.98 13.19
C ASN A 22 -1.32 11.85 12.75
N ILE A 23 -0.68 13.01 12.52
CA ILE A 23 0.75 13.10 12.23
C ILE A 23 1.39 13.81 13.41
N SER A 24 2.37 13.15 14.04
CA SER A 24 3.14 13.77 15.10
C SER A 24 3.88 15.03 14.59
N PRO A 25 3.87 16.14 15.33
CA PRO A 25 4.67 17.31 14.97
C PRO A 25 6.15 16.97 14.75
N LYS A 26 6.70 16.02 15.52
CA LYS A 26 8.09 15.56 15.35
C LYS A 26 8.32 14.93 13.97
N ASN A 27 7.31 14.21 13.42
CA ASN A 27 7.41 13.62 12.08
C ASN A 27 7.48 14.70 10.99
N PHE A 28 6.75 15.82 11.14
CA PHE A 28 6.87 16.95 10.23
C PHE A 28 8.27 17.58 10.27
N GLU A 29 8.84 17.77 11.46
CA GLU A 29 10.19 18.31 11.58
C GLU A 29 11.24 17.36 10.97
N ALA A 30 11.04 16.05 11.11
CA ALA A 30 11.91 15.06 10.47
C ALA A 30 11.81 15.10 8.94
N ILE A 31 10.63 15.31 8.37
CA ILE A 31 10.44 15.49 6.92
C ILE A 31 11.19 16.76 6.46
N LYS A 32 11.07 17.88 7.17
CA LYS A 32 11.84 19.11 6.88
C LYS A 32 13.34 18.86 6.93
N LYS A 33 13.81 18.07 7.89
CA LYS A 33 15.24 17.70 8.00
C LYS A 33 15.73 16.94 6.75
N ILE A 34 14.95 16.00 6.23
CA ILE A 34 15.25 15.27 4.97
C ILE A 34 15.38 16.27 3.82
N GLN A 35 14.41 17.20 3.69
CA GLN A 35 14.36 18.22 2.65
C GLN A 35 15.56 19.18 2.72
N ASN A 36 15.90 19.68 3.92
CA ASN A 36 17.03 20.58 4.15
C ASN A 36 18.36 19.91 3.76
N LYS A 37 18.48 18.61 3.96
CA LYS A 37 19.65 17.84 3.54
C LYS A 37 19.62 17.44 2.05
N LYS A 38 18.56 17.84 1.32
CA LYS A 38 18.36 17.54 -0.11
C LYS A 38 18.42 16.05 -0.41
N ILE A 39 17.97 15.21 0.53
CA ILE A 39 17.87 13.77 0.34
C ILE A 39 16.51 13.49 -0.32
N PRO A 40 16.44 12.79 -1.45
CA PRO A 40 15.19 12.38 -2.04
C PRO A 40 14.33 11.57 -1.05
N PHE A 41 13.05 11.92 -0.98
CA PHE A 41 12.06 11.24 -0.14
C PHE A 41 10.99 10.61 -1.01
N ALA A 42 10.83 9.29 -0.87
CA ALA A 42 9.80 8.51 -1.51
C ALA A 42 8.78 8.02 -0.47
N VAL A 43 7.51 8.24 -0.73
CA VAL A 43 6.42 7.61 0.03
C VAL A 43 6.02 6.31 -0.64
N CYS A 44 5.72 5.27 0.16
CA CYS A 44 5.41 3.92 -0.32
C CYS A 44 4.10 3.47 0.33
N THR A 45 3.01 3.36 -0.42
CA THR A 45 1.69 3.05 0.14
C THR A 45 0.89 2.07 -0.72
N GLY A 46 0.02 1.29 -0.07
CA GLY A 46 -0.98 0.47 -0.77
C GLY A 46 -2.14 1.26 -1.38
N LYS A 47 -2.24 2.58 -1.08
CA LYS A 47 -3.27 3.45 -1.66
C LYS A 47 -2.89 3.88 -3.08
N SER A 48 -3.88 4.25 -3.90
CA SER A 48 -3.64 4.82 -5.24
C SER A 48 -3.07 6.24 -5.15
N TYR A 49 -2.47 6.70 -6.24
CA TYR A 49 -1.92 8.07 -6.34
C TYR A 49 -2.99 9.13 -6.10
N SER A 50 -4.15 9.01 -6.72
CA SER A 50 -5.22 10.00 -6.58
C SER A 50 -5.70 10.17 -5.14
N VAL A 51 -5.70 9.09 -4.36
CA VAL A 51 -6.05 9.09 -2.93
C VAL A 51 -4.95 9.74 -2.10
N SER A 52 -3.70 9.46 -2.43
CA SER A 52 -2.54 9.84 -1.61
C SER A 52 -1.94 11.21 -1.99
N LYS A 53 -2.37 11.80 -3.11
CA LYS A 53 -1.79 13.02 -3.67
C LYS A 53 -1.71 14.15 -2.63
N GLY A 54 -2.78 14.42 -1.89
CA GLY A 54 -2.79 15.50 -0.91
C GLY A 54 -1.79 15.31 0.24
N ILE A 55 -1.61 14.08 0.70
CA ILE A 55 -0.61 13.80 1.75
C ILE A 55 0.82 13.85 1.20
N CYS A 56 1.03 13.42 -0.05
CA CYS A 56 2.33 13.53 -0.70
C CYS A 56 2.73 15.00 -0.88
N GLU A 57 1.79 15.87 -1.26
CA GLU A 57 1.99 17.33 -1.34
C GLU A 57 2.32 17.92 0.03
N GLN A 58 1.59 17.52 1.09
CA GLN A 58 1.85 17.98 2.46
C GLN A 58 3.25 17.58 2.95
N PHE A 59 3.74 16.40 2.55
CA PHE A 59 5.09 15.93 2.86
C PHE A 59 6.15 16.50 1.91
N ASN A 60 5.74 17.19 0.83
CA ASN A 60 6.62 17.60 -0.24
C ASN A 60 7.55 16.47 -0.68
N ALA A 61 6.98 15.26 -0.81
CA ALA A 61 7.69 14.07 -1.23
C ALA A 61 8.18 14.22 -2.69
N ASN A 62 9.32 13.61 -2.99
CA ASN A 62 9.89 13.67 -4.33
C ASN A 62 9.29 12.59 -5.25
N TYR A 63 9.05 11.41 -4.69
CA TYR A 63 8.56 10.24 -5.40
C TYR A 63 7.43 9.58 -4.62
N GLY A 64 6.56 8.89 -5.34
CA GLY A 64 5.52 8.06 -4.75
C GLY A 64 5.51 6.68 -5.38
N ILE A 65 5.44 5.67 -4.53
CA ILE A 65 5.20 4.27 -4.87
C ILE A 65 3.80 3.96 -4.35
N PHE A 66 2.87 3.71 -5.26
CA PHE A 66 1.44 3.55 -4.99
C PHE A 66 0.96 2.15 -5.32
N GLY A 67 -0.19 1.75 -4.75
CA GLY A 67 -0.80 0.44 -5.00
C GLY A 67 0.14 -0.72 -4.66
N ASN A 68 0.94 -0.60 -3.58
CA ASN A 68 2.00 -1.55 -3.21
C ASN A 68 3.05 -1.77 -4.31
N GLY A 69 3.27 -0.81 -5.20
CA GLY A 69 4.28 -0.90 -6.25
C GLY A 69 3.73 -0.83 -7.67
N THR A 70 2.42 -0.95 -7.86
CA THR A 70 1.79 -0.93 -9.19
C THR A 70 1.97 0.37 -9.95
N GLN A 71 2.29 1.47 -9.25
CA GLN A 71 2.52 2.78 -9.87
C GLN A 71 3.64 3.53 -9.17
N ILE A 72 4.57 4.08 -9.96
CA ILE A 72 5.65 4.95 -9.47
C ILE A 72 5.54 6.30 -10.17
N VAL A 73 5.51 7.38 -9.39
CA VAL A 73 5.35 8.74 -9.89
C VAL A 73 6.46 9.64 -9.37
N ASP A 74 7.07 10.41 -10.25
CA ASP A 74 7.84 11.61 -9.89
C ASP A 74 6.85 12.71 -9.50
N LEU A 75 6.73 13.00 -8.22
CA LEU A 75 5.75 13.92 -7.68
C LEU A 75 6.05 15.40 -7.98
N LYS A 76 7.29 15.73 -8.35
CA LYS A 76 7.67 17.08 -8.74
C LYS A 76 7.22 17.43 -10.14
N THR A 77 7.35 16.48 -11.06
CA THR A 77 7.00 16.66 -12.47
C THR A 77 5.61 16.15 -12.81
N GLY A 78 5.04 15.30 -11.96
CA GLY A 78 3.83 14.54 -12.22
C GLY A 78 4.02 13.40 -13.23
N LYS A 79 5.27 13.14 -13.62
CA LYS A 79 5.59 12.08 -14.59
C LYS A 79 5.42 10.71 -13.93
N GLU A 80 4.63 9.86 -14.57
CA GLU A 80 4.57 8.45 -14.23
C GLU A 80 5.84 7.75 -14.76
N LEU A 81 6.57 7.11 -13.85
CA LEU A 81 7.82 6.41 -14.15
C LEU A 81 7.60 4.93 -14.44
N HIS A 82 6.57 4.36 -13.81
CA HIS A 82 6.20 2.95 -13.94
C HIS A 82 4.71 2.77 -13.65
N ARG A 83 4.09 1.84 -14.38
CA ARG A 83 2.70 1.44 -14.17
C ARG A 83 2.52 -0.03 -14.53
N ASP A 84 1.95 -0.78 -13.60
CA ASP A 84 1.47 -2.13 -13.82
C ASP A 84 -0.02 -2.24 -13.48
N ILE A 85 -0.77 -2.88 -14.36
CA ILE A 85 -2.20 -3.13 -14.21
C ILE A 85 -2.49 -4.60 -14.51
N LEU A 86 -3.57 -5.10 -13.95
CA LEU A 86 -4.10 -6.40 -14.35
C LEU A 86 -4.48 -6.37 -15.84
N THR A 87 -4.07 -7.39 -16.59
CA THR A 87 -4.49 -7.51 -17.98
C THR A 87 -6.01 -7.69 -18.06
N GLN A 88 -6.62 -7.33 -19.17
CA GLN A 88 -8.08 -7.52 -19.35
C GLN A 88 -8.47 -8.99 -19.24
N GLU A 89 -7.62 -9.88 -19.74
CA GLU A 89 -7.80 -11.33 -19.66
C GLU A 89 -7.80 -11.82 -18.21
N ASP A 90 -6.79 -11.42 -17.42
CA ASP A 90 -6.68 -11.80 -16.02
C ASP A 90 -7.81 -11.21 -15.18
N LEU A 91 -8.19 -9.96 -15.45
CA LEU A 91 -9.28 -9.29 -14.76
C LEU A 91 -10.63 -9.97 -15.04
N LEU A 92 -10.90 -10.34 -16.29
CA LEU A 92 -12.10 -11.10 -16.67
C LEU A 92 -12.12 -12.48 -16.04
N PHE A 93 -10.97 -13.17 -16.03
CA PHE A 93 -10.85 -14.46 -15.37
C PHE A 93 -11.18 -14.35 -13.88
N VAL A 94 -10.57 -13.43 -13.17
CA VAL A 94 -10.83 -13.20 -11.73
C VAL A 94 -12.28 -12.87 -11.46
N ALA A 95 -12.87 -11.94 -12.24
CA ALA A 95 -14.25 -11.51 -12.06
C ALA A 95 -15.25 -12.67 -12.33
N THR A 96 -15.01 -13.45 -13.39
CA THR A 96 -15.84 -14.61 -13.75
C THR A 96 -15.77 -15.68 -12.67
N MET A 97 -14.57 -15.99 -12.17
CA MET A 97 -14.40 -16.96 -11.10
C MET A 97 -15.03 -16.47 -9.78
N ALA A 98 -14.88 -15.20 -9.44
CA ALA A 98 -15.54 -14.64 -8.25
C ALA A 98 -17.08 -14.78 -8.33
N LYS A 99 -17.67 -14.52 -9.49
CA LYS A 99 -19.11 -14.72 -9.71
C LYS A 99 -19.51 -16.18 -9.59
N ARG A 100 -18.75 -17.09 -10.19
CA ARG A 100 -19.04 -18.55 -10.14
C ARG A 100 -19.06 -19.08 -8.71
N PHE A 101 -18.20 -18.53 -7.83
CA PHE A 101 -18.15 -18.90 -6.42
C PHE A 101 -19.05 -18.03 -5.52
N HIS A 102 -19.85 -17.14 -6.10
CA HIS A 102 -20.70 -16.17 -5.37
C HIS A 102 -19.93 -15.27 -4.42
N TYR A 103 -18.65 -15.03 -4.67
CA TYR A 103 -17.83 -14.13 -3.89
C TYR A 103 -18.07 -12.67 -4.25
N HIS A 104 -17.81 -11.80 -3.29
CA HIS A 104 -17.88 -10.37 -3.50
C HIS A 104 -16.56 -9.85 -4.05
N ILE A 105 -16.63 -9.10 -5.14
CA ILE A 105 -15.46 -8.52 -5.81
C ILE A 105 -15.54 -7.01 -5.86
N HIS A 106 -14.40 -6.38 -5.55
CA HIS A 106 -14.10 -4.99 -5.83
C HIS A 106 -12.94 -4.91 -6.80
N ILE A 107 -13.01 -4.05 -7.80
CA ILE A 107 -11.87 -3.70 -8.65
C ILE A 107 -11.50 -2.24 -8.43
N TYR A 108 -10.19 -1.99 -8.30
CA TYR A 108 -9.63 -0.71 -7.93
C TYR A 108 -8.93 -0.07 -9.13
N THR A 109 -9.49 1.05 -9.59
CA THR A 109 -8.82 1.97 -10.51
C THR A 109 -8.14 3.09 -9.70
N ASP A 110 -7.44 3.99 -10.36
CA ASP A 110 -6.81 5.12 -9.67
C ASP A 110 -7.80 5.98 -8.86
N THR A 111 -9.02 6.17 -9.35
CA THR A 111 -10.01 7.08 -8.75
C THR A 111 -11.28 6.42 -8.24
N THR A 112 -11.52 5.16 -8.57
CA THR A 112 -12.84 4.53 -8.41
C THR A 112 -12.71 3.08 -7.95
N ILE A 113 -13.56 2.69 -7.02
CA ILE A 113 -13.84 1.29 -6.69
C ILE A 113 -15.10 0.89 -7.44
N ILE A 114 -15.02 -0.17 -8.24
CA ILE A 114 -16.15 -0.69 -9.02
C ILE A 114 -16.56 -2.02 -8.43
N THR A 115 -17.84 -2.21 -8.19
CA THR A 115 -18.41 -3.39 -7.52
C THR A 115 -19.87 -3.58 -7.91
N GLU A 116 -20.42 -4.77 -7.70
CA GLU A 116 -21.85 -5.03 -7.93
C GLU A 116 -22.75 -4.62 -6.74
N ARG A 117 -22.18 -4.57 -5.54
CA ARG A 117 -22.91 -4.19 -4.32
C ARG A 117 -21.95 -3.61 -3.28
N LEU A 118 -22.46 -2.77 -2.40
CA LEU A 118 -21.72 -2.30 -1.24
C LEU A 118 -21.94 -3.24 -0.07
N LYS A 119 -20.86 -3.64 0.57
CA LYS A 119 -20.87 -4.27 1.89
C LYS A 119 -20.57 -3.23 2.97
N TYR A 120 -20.88 -3.54 4.21
CA TYR A 120 -20.64 -2.63 5.36
C TYR A 120 -19.21 -2.12 5.45
N MET A 121 -18.21 -2.95 5.14
CA MET A 121 -16.79 -2.57 5.12
C MET A 121 -16.52 -1.40 4.17
N ASP A 122 -17.24 -1.31 3.06
CA ASP A 122 -17.12 -0.24 2.09
C ASP A 122 -17.59 1.09 2.68
N LEU A 123 -18.70 1.06 3.40
CA LEU A 123 -19.27 2.23 4.08
C LEU A 123 -18.37 2.75 5.21
N ARG A 124 -17.70 1.86 5.94
CA ARG A 124 -16.73 2.23 6.96
C ARG A 124 -15.55 2.99 6.36
N ASN A 125 -14.99 2.47 5.27
CA ASN A 125 -13.92 3.13 4.52
C ASN A 125 -14.33 4.54 4.04
N PHE A 126 -15.60 4.75 3.76
CA PHE A 126 -16.14 6.04 3.33
C PHE A 126 -16.22 7.07 4.47
N LYS A 127 -16.56 6.65 5.70
CA LYS A 127 -16.71 7.54 6.86
C LYS A 127 -15.39 8.05 7.43
N LEU A 128 -14.29 7.32 7.29
CA LEU A 128 -13.01 7.61 7.98
C LEU A 128 -12.10 8.62 7.24
N LYS A 129 -12.46 9.17 6.08
CA LYS A 129 -11.51 9.67 5.09
C LYS A 129 -11.39 11.18 4.89
N LYS A 130 -11.75 12.03 5.85
CA LYS A 130 -11.62 13.49 5.63
C LYS A 130 -10.45 14.17 6.35
N LYS A 131 -9.56 13.44 7.03
CA LYS A 131 -8.37 14.03 7.69
C LYS A 131 -7.14 13.94 6.77
N ASN A 132 -6.28 14.95 6.87
CA ASN A 132 -4.93 15.01 6.27
C ASN A 132 -4.86 14.99 4.72
N GLY A 133 -5.84 15.58 4.01
CA GLY A 133 -5.76 15.68 2.54
C GLY A 133 -5.94 14.36 1.78
N VAL A 134 -6.25 13.27 2.46
CA VAL A 134 -6.56 11.99 1.83
C VAL A 134 -7.93 12.05 1.18
N LYS A 135 -8.01 11.88 -0.14
CA LYS A 135 -9.26 11.79 -0.88
C LYS A 135 -9.84 10.38 -0.75
N SER A 136 -11.16 10.27 -0.70
CA SER A 136 -11.83 8.97 -0.82
C SER A 136 -11.96 8.60 -2.30
N LEU A 137 -11.78 7.30 -2.61
CA LEU A 137 -12.16 6.77 -3.91
C LEU A 137 -13.68 6.92 -4.12
N LYS A 138 -14.09 7.14 -5.34
CA LYS A 138 -15.50 7.09 -5.74
C LYS A 138 -15.95 5.63 -5.77
N PHE A 139 -17.20 5.37 -5.48
CA PHE A 139 -17.82 4.06 -5.73
C PHE A 139 -18.63 4.11 -7.02
N ARG A 140 -18.50 3.07 -7.82
CA ARG A 140 -19.36 2.80 -8.96
C ARG A 140 -20.00 1.42 -8.78
N ILE A 141 -21.31 1.42 -8.60
CA ILE A 141 -22.09 0.19 -8.52
C ILE A 141 -22.53 -0.17 -9.94
N VAL A 142 -22.29 -1.42 -10.34
CA VAL A 142 -22.63 -1.96 -11.65
C VAL A 142 -23.53 -3.18 -11.48
N LEU A 143 -24.37 -3.47 -12.48
CA LEU A 143 -25.28 -4.63 -12.42
C LEU A 143 -24.53 -5.95 -12.58
N ASN A 144 -23.54 -5.98 -13.46
CA ASN A 144 -22.70 -7.13 -13.74
C ASN A 144 -21.26 -6.66 -13.94
N ILE A 145 -20.35 -7.11 -13.10
CA ILE A 145 -18.95 -6.69 -13.14
C ILE A 145 -18.23 -7.22 -14.38
N VAL A 146 -18.57 -8.42 -14.85
CA VAL A 146 -17.98 -9.03 -16.06
C VAL A 146 -18.35 -8.23 -17.29
N ASP A 147 -19.65 -7.97 -17.51
CA ASP A 147 -20.14 -7.17 -18.63
C ASP A 147 -19.53 -5.76 -18.61
N TYR A 148 -19.37 -5.19 -17.41
CA TYR A 148 -18.75 -3.89 -17.25
C TYR A 148 -17.28 -3.90 -17.69
N ILE A 149 -16.51 -4.90 -17.30
CA ILE A 149 -15.10 -5.05 -17.68
C ILE A 149 -14.96 -5.22 -19.19
N GLU A 150 -15.76 -6.12 -19.79
CA GLU A 150 -15.75 -6.35 -21.25
C GLU A 150 -16.05 -5.07 -22.03
N LYS A 151 -17.07 -4.33 -21.60
CA LYS A 151 -17.53 -3.13 -22.29
C LYS A 151 -16.60 -1.93 -22.12
N HIS A 152 -16.09 -1.71 -20.90
CA HIS A 152 -15.39 -0.46 -20.55
C HIS A 152 -13.88 -0.62 -20.46
N LYS A 153 -13.34 -1.85 -20.40
CA LYS A 153 -11.92 -2.17 -20.32
C LYS A 153 -11.15 -1.28 -19.32
N PRO A 154 -11.59 -1.23 -18.03
CA PRO A 154 -10.99 -0.35 -17.05
C PRO A 154 -9.54 -0.71 -16.77
N GLU A 155 -8.69 0.30 -16.55
CA GLU A 155 -7.33 0.09 -16.01
C GLU A 155 -7.43 -0.21 -14.51
N VAL A 156 -7.13 -1.43 -14.12
CA VAL A 156 -7.30 -1.94 -12.75
C VAL A 156 -5.95 -2.30 -12.15
N PHE A 157 -5.62 -1.68 -11.02
CA PHE A 157 -4.39 -1.93 -10.28
C PHE A 157 -4.48 -3.14 -9.36
N SER A 158 -5.66 -3.38 -8.81
CA SER A 158 -5.91 -4.55 -7.97
C SER A 158 -7.38 -4.94 -7.98
N ALA A 159 -7.64 -6.22 -7.73
CA ALA A 159 -8.95 -6.74 -7.40
C ALA A 159 -8.93 -7.29 -5.98
N VAL A 160 -10.00 -7.05 -5.23
CA VAL A 160 -10.16 -7.59 -3.87
C VAL A 160 -11.39 -8.46 -3.84
N ILE A 161 -11.21 -9.70 -3.42
CA ILE A 161 -12.29 -10.66 -3.22
C ILE A 161 -12.51 -10.85 -1.73
N THR A 162 -13.77 -10.80 -1.32
CA THR A 162 -14.16 -11.01 0.08
C THR A 162 -15.25 -12.06 0.16
N THR A 163 -15.18 -12.90 1.20
CA THR A 163 -16.24 -13.84 1.56
C THR A 163 -16.38 -13.87 3.08
N GLU A 164 -17.53 -14.35 3.53
CA GLU A 164 -17.78 -14.71 4.93
C GLU A 164 -17.44 -16.19 5.20
N ASP A 165 -17.14 -16.94 4.15
CA ASP A 165 -16.79 -18.37 4.19
C ASP A 165 -15.27 -18.54 4.23
N THR A 166 -14.79 -19.69 4.74
CA THR A 166 -13.36 -20.00 4.93
C THR A 166 -12.68 -20.57 3.69
N THR A 167 -13.29 -20.45 2.51
CA THR A 167 -12.84 -21.09 1.26
C THR A 167 -11.90 -20.25 0.38
N LEU A 168 -11.51 -19.05 0.81
CA LEU A 168 -10.63 -18.17 0.02
C LEU A 168 -9.23 -18.75 -0.22
N GLN A 169 -8.73 -19.64 0.64
CA GLN A 169 -7.45 -20.30 0.40
C GLN A 169 -7.51 -21.26 -0.79
N GLU A 170 -8.60 -22.00 -0.94
CA GLU A 170 -8.82 -22.87 -2.10
C GLU A 170 -9.00 -22.05 -3.38
N PHE A 171 -9.76 -20.96 -3.30
CA PHE A 171 -9.93 -20.02 -4.39
C PHE A 171 -8.60 -19.39 -4.82
N LYS A 172 -7.73 -19.03 -3.86
CA LYS A 172 -6.37 -18.58 -4.14
C LYS A 172 -5.59 -19.61 -4.95
N ASN A 173 -5.66 -20.87 -4.58
CA ASN A 173 -4.97 -21.95 -5.29
C ASN A 173 -5.46 -22.08 -6.73
N LEU A 174 -6.76 -21.86 -6.99
CA LEU A 174 -7.31 -21.85 -8.35
C LEU A 174 -6.82 -20.65 -9.18
N LEU A 175 -6.63 -19.49 -8.56
CA LEU A 175 -6.14 -18.30 -9.25
C LEU A 175 -4.63 -18.37 -9.54
N ASN A 176 -3.85 -19.04 -8.69
CA ASN A 176 -2.39 -19.18 -8.83
C ASN A 176 -1.96 -20.10 -9.98
N ILE A 177 -2.90 -20.66 -10.75
CA ILE A 177 -2.60 -21.45 -11.96
C ILE A 177 -1.93 -20.59 -13.05
N ASN A 178 -2.10 -19.27 -12.99
CA ASN A 178 -1.45 -18.32 -13.88
C ASN A 178 -0.40 -17.51 -13.12
N ASP A 179 0.88 -17.69 -13.45
CA ASP A 179 2.02 -16.93 -12.87
C ASP A 179 1.98 -15.41 -13.19
N ARG A 180 0.89 -14.93 -13.79
CA ARG A 180 0.70 -13.51 -14.18
C ARG A 180 0.10 -12.63 -13.09
N MET A 181 -0.43 -13.26 -12.05
CA MET A 181 -1.08 -12.55 -10.93
C MET A 181 -0.51 -13.00 -9.59
N GLU A 182 -0.38 -12.06 -8.68
CA GLU A 182 -0.06 -12.35 -7.29
C GLU A 182 -1.31 -12.26 -6.42
N CYS A 183 -1.56 -13.30 -5.64
CA CYS A 183 -2.70 -13.41 -4.75
C CYS A 183 -2.23 -13.38 -3.30
N THR A 184 -2.39 -12.23 -2.65
CA THR A 184 -2.09 -12.07 -1.22
C THR A 184 -3.33 -12.32 -0.39
N TYR A 185 -3.29 -13.41 0.37
CA TYR A 185 -4.34 -13.76 1.33
C TYR A 185 -4.17 -12.98 2.63
N ILE A 186 -5.23 -12.31 3.06
CA ILE A 186 -5.23 -11.53 4.29
C ILE A 186 -6.36 -12.03 5.18
N ASN A 187 -5.96 -12.69 6.29
CA ASN A 187 -6.87 -13.12 7.33
C ASN A 187 -6.83 -12.11 8.50
N LYS A 188 -7.92 -11.42 8.73
CA LYS A 188 -8.05 -10.46 9.85
C LYS A 188 -8.79 -11.05 11.04
N ARG A 189 -8.58 -12.32 11.37
CA ARG A 189 -9.11 -12.90 12.61
C ARG A 189 -8.55 -12.17 13.81
N GLY A 190 -9.43 -11.62 14.62
CA GLY A 190 -9.09 -11.07 15.93
C GLY A 190 -8.50 -9.66 16.01
N GLN A 191 -7.96 -9.09 14.93
CA GLN A 191 -7.31 -7.75 14.98
C GLN A 191 -8.26 -6.57 14.75
N TYR A 192 -9.38 -6.80 14.10
CA TYR A 192 -10.41 -5.80 13.84
C TYR A 192 -11.79 -6.43 14.02
N ARG A 193 -12.07 -6.90 15.23
CA ARG A 193 -13.45 -7.15 15.62
C ARG A 193 -14.17 -5.81 15.53
N ASP A 194 -14.91 -5.60 14.46
CA ASP A 194 -15.85 -4.50 14.42
C ASP A 194 -16.87 -4.75 15.54
N GLN A 195 -16.97 -3.80 16.46
CA GLN A 195 -17.89 -3.90 17.61
C GLN A 195 -19.36 -4.02 17.17
N VAL A 196 -19.64 -3.68 15.90
CA VAL A 196 -20.99 -3.71 15.31
C VAL A 196 -21.27 -5.00 14.55
N ILE A 197 -20.24 -5.58 13.90
CA ILE A 197 -20.36 -6.83 13.14
C ILE A 197 -19.33 -7.81 13.70
N ASN A 198 -19.71 -8.64 14.58
CA ASN A 198 -18.88 -9.64 15.27
C ASN A 198 -18.44 -10.80 14.32
N LYS A 199 -18.02 -10.46 13.09
CA LYS A 199 -17.62 -11.43 12.07
C LYS A 199 -16.18 -11.19 11.63
N ASP A 200 -15.42 -12.27 11.49
CA ASP A 200 -14.11 -12.30 10.86
C ASP A 200 -14.29 -12.18 9.34
N TYR A 201 -13.47 -11.33 8.70
CA TYR A 201 -13.46 -11.19 7.25
C TYR A 201 -12.15 -11.73 6.69
N GLU A 202 -12.29 -12.55 5.68
CA GLU A 202 -11.18 -12.93 4.83
C GLU A 202 -11.23 -12.14 3.52
N TYR A 203 -10.08 -11.73 3.02
CA TYR A 203 -10.01 -11.17 1.70
C TYR A 203 -8.72 -11.58 0.99
N LEU A 204 -8.84 -11.70 -0.31
CA LEU A 204 -7.76 -11.94 -1.22
C LEU A 204 -7.51 -10.68 -2.03
N ASN A 205 -6.31 -10.14 -1.94
CA ASN A 205 -5.87 -9.04 -2.79
C ASN A 205 -5.13 -9.62 -3.99
N ILE A 206 -5.55 -9.26 -5.19
CA ILE A 206 -5.01 -9.74 -6.45
C ILE A 206 -4.40 -8.56 -7.17
N THR A 207 -3.12 -8.68 -7.49
CA THR A 207 -2.32 -7.66 -8.19
C THR A 207 -1.58 -8.33 -9.36
N PRO A 208 -1.05 -7.56 -10.31
CA PRO A 208 -0.08 -8.10 -11.27
C PRO A 208 1.09 -8.79 -10.54
N THR A 209 1.69 -9.80 -11.17
CA THR A 209 2.85 -10.54 -10.62
C THR A 209 4.09 -9.65 -10.49
N ASN A 210 4.96 -10.02 -9.56
CA ASN A 210 6.25 -9.36 -9.34
C ASN A 210 6.12 -7.87 -8.97
N ILE A 211 5.11 -7.54 -8.18
CA ILE A 211 4.88 -6.16 -7.75
C ILE A 211 4.70 -6.13 -6.24
N ASP A 212 5.72 -5.62 -5.57
CA ASP A 212 5.65 -5.22 -4.18
C ASP A 212 6.38 -3.88 -3.97
N LYS A 213 6.30 -3.33 -2.77
CA LYS A 213 6.98 -2.07 -2.43
C LYS A 213 8.50 -2.17 -2.60
N ASP A 214 9.08 -3.36 -2.43
CA ASP A 214 10.51 -3.58 -2.56
C ASP A 214 10.98 -3.55 -4.00
N GLN A 215 10.26 -4.21 -4.90
CA GLN A 215 10.57 -4.22 -6.32
C GLN A 215 10.39 -2.82 -6.94
N ALA A 216 9.34 -2.10 -6.53
CA ALA A 216 9.16 -0.72 -6.92
C ALA A 216 10.28 0.19 -6.39
N LEU A 217 10.75 -0.04 -5.15
CA LEU A 217 11.90 0.67 -4.59
C LEU A 217 13.20 0.30 -5.32
N GLU A 218 13.36 -0.93 -5.77
CA GLU A 218 14.47 -1.36 -6.60
C GLU A 218 14.48 -0.63 -7.96
N PHE A 219 13.32 -0.52 -8.60
CA PHE A 219 13.17 0.29 -9.81
C PHE A 219 13.60 1.74 -9.56
N LEU A 220 13.09 2.36 -8.50
CA LEU A 220 13.41 3.74 -8.15
C LEU A 220 14.90 3.92 -7.80
N SER A 221 15.50 2.95 -7.11
CA SER A 221 16.91 2.88 -6.79
C SER A 221 17.79 2.93 -8.06
N LYS A 222 17.44 2.12 -9.06
CA LYS A 222 18.12 2.09 -10.37
C LYS A 222 17.91 3.41 -11.13
N TYR A 223 16.69 3.91 -11.16
CA TYR A 223 16.34 5.18 -11.81
C TYR A 223 17.16 6.36 -11.24
N LEU A 224 17.29 6.42 -9.90
CA LEU A 224 18.04 7.46 -9.20
C LEU A 224 19.56 7.19 -9.13
N LYS A 225 20.03 6.03 -9.56
CA LYS A 225 21.41 5.57 -9.40
C LYS A 225 21.87 5.60 -7.92
N VAL A 226 20.97 5.26 -7.01
CA VAL A 226 21.23 5.16 -5.56
C VAL A 226 21.26 3.69 -5.17
N PRO A 227 22.42 3.12 -4.79
CA PRO A 227 22.48 1.71 -4.43
C PRO A 227 21.66 1.43 -3.16
N ARG A 228 21.11 0.21 -3.07
CA ARG A 228 20.32 -0.26 -1.92
C ARG A 228 20.99 0.00 -0.58
N SER A 229 22.30 -0.15 -0.50
CA SER A 229 23.10 0.10 0.71
C SER A 229 23.02 1.55 1.23
N GLN A 230 22.53 2.48 0.44
CA GLN A 230 22.39 3.91 0.78
C GLN A 230 20.91 4.34 0.91
N ILE A 231 19.99 3.37 1.00
CA ILE A 231 18.56 3.61 1.22
C ILE A 231 18.23 3.37 2.69
N LEU A 232 17.49 4.30 3.28
CA LEU A 232 16.77 4.14 4.55
C LEU A 232 15.32 3.82 4.23
N ALA A 233 14.85 2.63 4.59
CA ALA A 233 13.46 2.23 4.43
C ALA A 233 12.78 2.10 5.80
N ILE A 234 11.55 2.62 5.93
CA ILE A 234 10.78 2.62 7.18
C ILE A 234 9.38 2.08 6.91
N GLY A 235 8.92 1.14 7.75
CA GLY A 235 7.60 0.53 7.59
C GLY A 235 7.07 -0.12 8.87
N ASP A 236 5.82 -0.60 8.82
CA ASP A 236 5.16 -1.21 9.97
C ASP A 236 4.48 -2.55 9.67
N ASN A 237 4.22 -2.88 8.39
CA ASN A 237 3.33 -3.97 8.02
C ASN A 237 4.01 -5.00 7.09
N VAL A 238 3.34 -6.11 6.87
CA VAL A 238 3.86 -7.25 6.07
C VAL A 238 4.22 -6.83 4.63
N ASN A 239 3.46 -5.90 4.02
CA ASN A 239 3.77 -5.37 2.69
C ASN A 239 5.02 -4.48 2.65
N ASP A 240 5.60 -4.12 3.81
CA ASP A 240 6.87 -3.39 3.92
C ASP A 240 8.06 -4.31 4.20
N LEU A 241 7.81 -5.60 4.49
CA LEU A 241 8.81 -6.53 4.98
C LEU A 241 10.04 -6.60 4.07
N ASN A 242 9.82 -6.84 2.77
CA ASN A 242 10.91 -6.95 1.80
C ASN A 242 11.63 -5.60 1.63
N MET A 243 10.89 -4.49 1.56
CA MET A 243 11.46 -3.15 1.46
C MET A 243 12.37 -2.82 2.66
N VAL A 244 11.95 -3.17 3.87
CA VAL A 244 12.75 -2.99 5.09
C VAL A 244 13.94 -3.94 5.10
N LYS A 245 13.73 -5.22 4.80
CA LYS A 245 14.78 -6.25 4.81
C LYS A 245 15.92 -5.96 3.84
N ASN A 246 15.57 -5.53 2.62
CA ASN A 246 16.52 -5.42 1.51
C ASN A 246 17.17 -4.04 1.37
N SER A 247 16.81 -3.07 2.20
CA SER A 247 17.42 -1.75 2.21
C SER A 247 18.70 -1.69 3.05
N GLY A 248 19.56 -0.71 2.75
CA GLY A 248 20.82 -0.54 3.47
C GLY A 248 20.65 -0.30 4.96
N VAL A 249 19.56 0.42 5.33
CA VAL A 249 19.05 0.57 6.69
C VAL A 249 17.56 0.35 6.64
N GLY A 250 17.08 -0.75 7.19
CA GLY A 250 15.67 -1.03 7.35
C GLY A 250 15.21 -0.75 8.77
N VAL A 251 14.15 0.01 8.92
CA VAL A 251 13.60 0.39 10.23
C VAL A 251 12.14 -0.07 10.33
N ALA A 252 11.84 -0.79 11.39
CA ALA A 252 10.47 -1.05 11.81
C ALA A 252 10.08 -0.07 12.91
N VAL A 253 8.88 0.53 12.83
CA VAL A 253 8.37 1.35 13.93
C VAL A 253 8.00 0.47 15.13
N ASN A 254 7.95 1.05 16.33
CA ASN A 254 7.63 0.32 17.58
C ASN A 254 6.32 -0.48 17.47
N ASP A 255 5.29 0.10 16.84
CA ASP A 255 3.95 -0.47 16.70
C ASP A 255 3.84 -1.46 15.51
N ALA A 256 4.96 -1.76 14.82
CA ALA A 256 5.01 -2.65 13.66
C ALA A 256 4.72 -4.11 14.05
N TYR A 257 4.31 -4.90 13.06
CA TYR A 257 4.16 -6.35 13.22
C TYR A 257 5.50 -7.03 13.54
N ASP A 258 5.45 -8.12 14.30
CA ASP A 258 6.65 -8.82 14.77
C ASP A 258 7.53 -9.33 13.62
N ASP A 259 6.94 -9.73 12.50
CA ASP A 259 7.71 -10.25 11.37
C ASP A 259 8.59 -9.18 10.71
N ILE A 260 8.12 -7.94 10.60
CA ILE A 260 8.94 -6.84 10.09
C ILE A 260 10.02 -6.43 11.11
N LYS A 261 9.70 -6.47 12.42
CA LYS A 261 10.69 -6.19 13.49
C LYS A 261 11.86 -7.17 13.46
N LYS A 262 11.59 -8.46 13.17
CA LYS A 262 12.63 -9.49 13.07
C LYS A 262 13.67 -9.24 11.96
N VAL A 263 13.25 -8.60 10.86
CA VAL A 263 14.14 -8.36 9.70
C VAL A 263 14.74 -6.96 9.69
N ALA A 264 14.25 -6.05 10.54
CA ALA A 264 14.71 -4.67 10.59
C ALA A 264 16.12 -4.55 11.18
N THR A 265 16.89 -3.61 10.63
CA THR A 265 18.19 -3.20 11.21
C THR A 265 18.00 -2.48 12.55
N TYR A 266 16.86 -1.81 12.70
CA TYR A 266 16.49 -1.06 13.89
C TYR A 266 14.98 -1.06 14.09
N VAL A 267 14.56 -1.23 15.34
CA VAL A 267 13.18 -1.03 15.77
C VAL A 267 13.14 0.23 16.62
N THR A 268 12.23 1.17 16.32
CA THR A 268 12.13 2.41 17.10
C THR A 268 11.66 2.14 18.52
N GLU A 269 12.11 2.95 19.46
CA GLU A 269 11.68 2.91 20.86
C GLU A 269 10.34 3.63 21.03
N THR A 270 10.15 4.72 20.27
CA THR A 270 8.91 5.50 20.28
C THR A 270 7.84 4.91 19.38
N LYS A 271 6.58 5.11 19.77
CA LYS A 271 5.41 4.77 18.96
C LYS A 271 5.21 5.77 17.82
N VAL A 272 4.40 5.40 16.85
CA VAL A 272 4.07 6.26 15.70
C VAL A 272 3.45 7.58 16.15
N SER A 273 2.53 7.54 17.14
CA SER A 273 1.93 8.74 17.74
C SER A 273 2.94 9.72 18.35
N ASP A 274 4.08 9.20 18.83
CA ASP A 274 5.09 9.96 19.56
C ASP A 274 6.30 10.35 18.69
N GLY A 275 6.29 9.92 17.40
CA GLY A 275 7.29 10.30 16.43
C GLY A 275 8.31 9.22 16.08
N ALA A 276 7.87 7.97 15.93
CA ALA A 276 8.74 6.85 15.52
C ALA A 276 9.49 7.12 14.20
N PHE A 277 8.82 7.69 13.21
CA PHE A 277 9.47 8.10 11.97
C PHE A 277 10.59 9.15 12.24
N ALA A 278 10.31 10.13 13.09
CA ALA A 278 11.29 11.15 13.46
C ALA A 278 12.51 10.56 14.17
N GLU A 279 12.30 9.58 15.04
CA GLU A 279 13.39 8.86 15.70
C GLU A 279 14.30 8.17 14.68
N ALA A 280 13.73 7.45 13.70
CA ALA A 280 14.48 6.82 12.63
C ALA A 280 15.31 7.84 11.82
N ILE A 281 14.67 8.95 11.43
CA ILE A 281 15.36 10.02 10.68
C ILE A 281 16.47 10.65 11.49
N ASN A 282 16.25 10.93 12.76
CA ASN A 282 17.27 11.55 13.62
C ASN A 282 18.48 10.65 13.88
N LYS A 283 18.26 9.35 13.90
CA LYS A 283 19.34 8.38 14.11
C LYS A 283 20.24 8.22 12.88
N TYR A 284 19.69 8.28 11.68
CA TYR A 284 20.43 7.92 10.46
C TYR A 284 20.70 9.09 9.50
N ILE A 285 20.02 10.20 9.67
CA ILE A 285 20.17 11.45 8.92
C ILE A 285 20.52 12.63 9.85
#